data_71ae00e5b69958e8d28f1ca8e50f83d2
#
_entry.id   71ae00e5b69958e8d28f1ca8e50f83d2
#
_cell.length_a   1.000
_cell.length_b   1.000
_cell.length_c   1.000
_cell.angle_alpha   90.00
_cell.angle_beta   90.00
_cell.angle_gamma   90.00
#
_symmetry.space_group_name_H-M   'P 1'
#
loop_
_entity.id
_entity.type
_entity.pdbx_description
1 polymer ?
#
loop_
_entity_poly.entity_id
_entity_poly.type
_entity_poly.pdbx_seq_one_letter_code
_entity_poly.pdbx_strand_id
1 'polypeptide(L)'
;MKQPSVGILGVAAYLPPNVRKNDYWSDATVKTWREKAGRRAEKLIAALEAENTDGARRTLDALAALATDPFQGSIERRVIPDDMTASEMEVIAAREAIERAGIQKEEIGLVLSHQICIDYINVPSAAVVAGKLGLPSSTMVMGTDAACNSFMLQLSLAQAMIQSGAVKYALLTQSSTLTRFPDSGEMIDAWGGDAASAVIVGAVSEGRGILSSAHHQNGNLWGALLCGVPGKRWQDDRCVIYSIDREANLDMVVRMADRANAFVGEALAKANLERSDVAFYAAHQGFKWLLPVSQATAGLQHARTVEHFHYTGTVSSVNLPLQLAVAEREGLLRPGDVVAGFSGGTGMTWSGMTMRWGR
;
A
#
# COMPACT_ATOMS: atom_id res chain seq x y z
N MET A 1 -15.32 -21.10 23.15
CA MET A 1 -14.40 -20.08 23.73
C MET A 1 -14.56 -18.81 22.93
N LYS A 2 -14.53 -17.63 23.53
CA LYS A 2 -14.56 -16.34 22.82
C LYS A 2 -13.25 -16.21 22.02
N GLN A 3 -13.35 -15.84 20.76
CA GLN A 3 -12.15 -15.61 19.93
C GLN A 3 -11.35 -14.42 20.48
N PRO A 4 -10.00 -14.47 20.46
CA PRO A 4 -9.19 -13.35 20.92
C PRO A 4 -9.35 -12.14 20.02
N SER A 5 -9.29 -10.94 20.58
CA SER A 5 -9.04 -9.72 19.82
C SER A 5 -7.62 -9.80 19.23
N VAL A 6 -7.48 -9.44 17.95
CA VAL A 6 -6.21 -9.53 17.22
C VAL A 6 -5.86 -8.17 16.65
N GLY A 7 -4.62 -7.75 16.82
CA GLY A 7 -4.17 -6.44 16.37
C GLY A 7 -2.67 -6.36 16.12
N ILE A 8 -2.20 -5.16 15.80
CA ILE A 8 -0.81 -4.87 15.52
C ILE A 8 -0.07 -4.69 16.85
N LEU A 9 0.98 -5.47 17.05
CA LEU A 9 1.87 -5.44 18.21
C LEU A 9 3.14 -4.61 17.96
N GLY A 10 3.57 -4.53 16.72
CA GLY A 10 4.72 -3.75 16.30
C GLY A 10 4.65 -3.50 14.81
N VAL A 11 5.01 -2.30 14.38
CA VAL A 11 5.09 -1.90 12.99
C VAL A 11 6.39 -1.15 12.74
N ALA A 12 7.05 -1.44 11.63
CA ALA A 12 8.25 -0.75 11.18
C ALA A 12 8.28 -0.62 9.67
N ALA A 13 9.04 0.36 9.20
CA ALA A 13 9.27 0.57 7.78
C ALA A 13 10.75 0.93 7.54
N TYR A 14 11.30 0.39 6.47
CA TYR A 14 12.65 0.70 6.00
C TYR A 14 12.58 1.50 4.71
N LEU A 15 13.22 2.66 4.70
CA LEU A 15 13.43 3.49 3.52
C LEU A 15 14.89 3.41 3.12
N PRO A 16 15.24 2.98 1.92
CA PRO A 16 16.61 2.96 1.44
C PRO A 16 17.29 4.34 1.53
N PRO A 17 18.62 4.40 1.75
CA PRO A 17 19.32 5.66 1.93
C PRO A 17 19.45 6.48 0.64
N ASN A 18 19.48 5.83 -0.53
CA ASN A 18 19.64 6.52 -1.81
C ASN A 18 18.37 7.29 -2.16
N VAL A 19 18.56 8.49 -2.67
CA VAL A 19 17.47 9.41 -3.06
C VAL A 19 17.62 9.77 -4.53
N ARG A 20 16.53 9.61 -5.29
CA ARG A 20 16.39 10.09 -6.66
C ARG A 20 15.44 11.28 -6.68
N LYS A 21 15.95 12.45 -7.05
CA LYS A 21 15.15 13.68 -7.20
C LYS A 21 14.64 13.84 -8.63
N ASN A 22 13.82 14.85 -8.86
CA ASN A 22 13.21 15.11 -10.16
C ASN A 22 14.23 15.55 -11.23
N ASP A 23 15.40 16.06 -10.83
CA ASP A 23 16.53 16.44 -11.69
C ASP A 23 17.35 15.23 -12.21
N TYR A 24 17.00 14.01 -11.80
CA TYR A 24 17.57 12.78 -12.38
C TYR A 24 17.24 12.63 -13.87
N TRP A 25 16.07 13.08 -14.31
CA TRP A 25 15.63 13.02 -15.70
C TRP A 25 16.01 14.31 -16.44
N SER A 26 16.43 14.16 -17.70
CA SER A 26 16.82 15.30 -18.51
C SER A 26 15.67 16.28 -18.73
N ASP A 27 15.98 17.56 -18.90
CA ASP A 27 14.99 18.60 -19.21
C ASP A 27 14.16 18.27 -20.47
N ALA A 28 14.77 17.62 -21.46
CA ALA A 28 14.08 17.18 -22.67
C ALA A 28 13.04 16.10 -22.36
N THR A 29 13.37 15.12 -21.53
CA THR A 29 12.45 14.09 -21.05
C THR A 29 11.30 14.71 -20.28
N VAL A 30 11.60 15.56 -19.31
CA VAL A 30 10.61 16.24 -18.46
C VAL A 30 9.68 17.12 -19.30
N LYS A 31 10.20 17.84 -20.29
CA LYS A 31 9.38 18.63 -21.22
C LYS A 31 8.38 17.75 -21.98
N THR A 32 8.85 16.64 -22.55
CA THR A 32 8.00 15.68 -23.25
C THR A 32 6.91 15.11 -22.32
N TRP A 33 7.28 14.81 -21.09
CA TRP A 33 6.33 14.31 -20.09
C TRP A 33 5.29 15.35 -19.68
N ARG A 34 5.64 16.63 -19.56
CA ARG A 34 4.66 17.71 -19.30
C ARG A 34 3.59 17.80 -20.38
N GLU A 35 3.99 17.69 -21.66
CA GLU A 35 3.05 17.68 -22.76
C GLU A 35 2.13 16.45 -22.75
N LYS A 36 2.68 15.26 -22.42
CA LYS A 36 1.90 14.03 -22.23
C LYS A 36 0.95 14.15 -21.02
N ALA A 37 1.41 14.74 -19.91
CA ALA A 37 0.61 14.96 -18.68
C ALA A 37 -0.60 15.84 -18.99
N GLY A 38 -0.43 16.95 -19.68
CA GLY A 38 -1.53 17.82 -20.10
C GLY A 38 -2.60 17.09 -20.91
N ARG A 39 -2.18 16.36 -21.97
CA ARG A 39 -3.12 15.56 -22.78
C ARG A 39 -3.81 14.44 -22.00
N ARG A 40 -3.15 13.86 -21.00
CA ARG A 40 -3.74 12.86 -20.11
C ARG A 40 -4.77 13.52 -19.19
N ALA A 41 -4.42 14.67 -18.62
CA ALA A 41 -5.31 15.42 -17.74
C ALA A 41 -6.61 15.82 -18.44
N GLU A 42 -6.58 16.32 -19.69
CA GLU A 42 -7.77 16.64 -20.48
C GLU A 42 -8.74 15.44 -20.60
N LYS A 43 -8.20 14.26 -20.87
CA LYS A 43 -9.03 13.04 -20.99
C LYS A 43 -9.61 12.60 -19.66
N LEU A 44 -8.83 12.75 -18.59
CA LEU A 44 -9.25 12.36 -17.24
C LEU A 44 -10.30 13.35 -16.71
N ILE A 45 -10.14 14.64 -16.99
CA ILE A 45 -11.12 15.69 -16.69
C ILE A 45 -12.47 15.36 -17.33
N ALA A 46 -12.49 15.09 -18.63
CA ALA A 46 -13.73 14.75 -19.34
C ALA A 46 -14.43 13.51 -18.76
N ALA A 47 -13.66 12.50 -18.31
CA ALA A 47 -14.22 11.32 -17.68
C ALA A 47 -14.76 11.59 -16.27
N LEU A 48 -14.09 12.43 -15.48
CA LEU A 48 -14.52 12.84 -14.14
C LEU A 48 -15.80 13.69 -14.19
N GLU A 49 -15.89 14.60 -15.16
CA GLU A 49 -17.09 15.42 -15.38
C GLU A 49 -18.30 14.54 -15.70
N ALA A 50 -18.12 13.44 -16.44
CA ALA A 50 -19.19 12.51 -16.79
C ALA A 50 -19.71 11.68 -15.59
N GLU A 51 -18.88 11.39 -14.60
CA GLU A 51 -19.27 10.59 -13.40
C GLU A 51 -20.19 11.35 -12.44
N ASN A 52 -20.06 12.66 -12.32
CA ASN A 52 -20.89 13.55 -11.47
C ASN A 52 -21.03 13.08 -10.00
N THR A 53 -20.01 12.40 -9.45
CA THR A 53 -19.94 11.99 -8.05
C THR A 53 -19.16 13.00 -7.20
N ASP A 54 -19.27 12.93 -5.86
CA ASP A 54 -18.45 13.78 -4.98
C ASP A 54 -16.96 13.46 -5.08
N GLY A 55 -16.61 12.16 -5.17
CA GLY A 55 -15.23 11.72 -5.38
C GLY A 55 -14.66 12.20 -6.71
N ALA A 56 -15.44 12.13 -7.79
CA ALA A 56 -15.03 12.63 -9.11
C ALA A 56 -14.78 14.13 -9.10
N ARG A 57 -15.67 14.94 -8.50
CA ARG A 57 -15.51 16.40 -8.41
C ARG A 57 -14.24 16.78 -7.63
N ARG A 58 -14.02 16.17 -6.45
CA ARG A 58 -12.81 16.41 -5.65
C ARG A 58 -11.54 15.98 -6.36
N THR A 59 -11.60 14.86 -7.10
CA THR A 59 -10.48 14.39 -7.92
C THR A 59 -10.19 15.38 -9.04
N LEU A 60 -11.21 15.94 -9.67
CA LEU A 60 -11.09 16.96 -10.72
C LEU A 60 -10.36 18.21 -10.22
N ASP A 61 -10.80 18.75 -9.06
CA ASP A 61 -10.18 19.93 -8.44
C ASP A 61 -8.69 19.67 -8.12
N ALA A 62 -8.38 18.50 -7.57
CA ALA A 62 -7.01 18.12 -7.22
C ALA A 62 -6.11 17.91 -8.45
N LEU A 63 -6.66 17.33 -9.52
CA LEU A 63 -5.94 17.12 -10.78
C LEU A 63 -5.67 18.41 -11.53
N ALA A 64 -6.57 19.40 -11.46
CA ALA A 64 -6.36 20.70 -12.10
C ALA A 64 -5.07 21.36 -11.62
N ALA A 65 -4.74 21.23 -10.33
CA ALA A 65 -3.50 21.74 -9.75
C ALA A 65 -2.23 21.01 -10.20
N LEU A 66 -2.34 19.77 -10.69
CA LEU A 66 -1.23 18.89 -11.10
C LEU A 66 -1.29 18.51 -12.58
N ALA A 67 -2.16 19.15 -13.36
CA ALA A 67 -2.45 18.77 -14.76
C ALA A 67 -1.20 18.68 -15.65
N THR A 68 -0.21 19.52 -15.42
CA THR A 68 1.04 19.55 -16.19
C THR A 68 2.25 19.03 -15.41
N ASP A 69 2.04 18.56 -14.16
CA ASP A 69 3.13 17.97 -13.37
C ASP A 69 3.32 16.48 -13.72
N PRO A 70 4.41 16.12 -14.41
CA PRO A 70 4.67 14.72 -14.76
C PRO A 70 5.00 13.85 -13.54
N PHE A 71 5.38 14.46 -12.43
CA PHE A 71 5.76 13.79 -11.19
C PHE A 71 4.57 13.57 -10.23
N GLN A 72 3.41 14.12 -10.54
CA GLN A 72 2.17 14.01 -9.74
C GLN A 72 2.36 14.40 -8.27
N GLY A 73 3.23 15.38 -8.01
CA GLY A 73 3.54 15.91 -6.69
C GLY A 73 4.69 15.20 -5.95
N SER A 74 5.33 14.19 -6.55
CA SER A 74 6.57 13.63 -6.00
C SER A 74 7.73 14.60 -6.20
N ILE A 75 8.52 14.83 -5.15
CA ILE A 75 9.74 15.67 -5.18
C ILE A 75 10.96 14.76 -5.27
N GLU A 76 10.93 13.67 -4.51
CA GLU A 76 11.99 12.66 -4.48
C GLU A 76 11.41 11.27 -4.22
N ARG A 77 12.19 10.25 -4.45
CA ARG A 77 11.87 8.85 -4.13
C ARG A 77 13.09 8.13 -3.63
N ARG A 78 12.86 7.11 -2.82
CA ARG A 78 13.91 6.25 -2.30
C ARG A 78 14.26 5.20 -3.35
N VAL A 79 15.53 4.85 -3.41
CA VAL A 79 16.09 3.88 -4.37
C VAL A 79 16.90 2.84 -3.62
N ILE A 80 16.56 1.58 -3.81
CA ILE A 80 17.29 0.46 -3.23
C ILE A 80 18.72 0.41 -3.80
N PRO A 81 19.75 0.17 -2.98
CA PRO A 81 21.11 -0.12 -3.47
C PRO A 81 21.14 -1.31 -4.42
N ASP A 82 22.05 -1.29 -5.39
CA ASP A 82 22.14 -2.33 -6.43
C ASP A 82 22.48 -3.71 -5.85
N ASP A 83 23.23 -3.76 -4.77
CA ASP A 83 23.67 -4.97 -4.06
C ASP A 83 22.69 -5.47 -2.99
N MET A 84 21.55 -4.79 -2.79
CA MET A 84 20.52 -5.16 -1.81
C MET A 84 19.32 -5.82 -2.50
N THR A 85 18.75 -6.85 -1.91
CA THR A 85 17.51 -7.50 -2.35
C THR A 85 16.27 -6.90 -1.64
N ALA A 86 15.09 -7.09 -2.24
CA ALA A 86 13.82 -6.70 -1.61
C ALA A 86 13.61 -7.43 -0.27
N SER A 87 13.95 -8.73 -0.21
CA SER A 87 13.90 -9.51 1.03
C SER A 87 14.83 -8.99 2.12
N GLU A 88 15.97 -8.40 1.77
CA GLU A 88 16.87 -7.78 2.76
C GLU A 88 16.27 -6.52 3.38
N MET A 89 15.59 -5.70 2.59
CA MET A 89 14.83 -4.58 3.14
C MET A 89 13.73 -5.06 4.08
N GLU A 90 12.99 -6.13 3.70
CA GLU A 90 11.95 -6.73 4.55
C GLU A 90 12.53 -7.24 5.88
N VAL A 91 13.70 -7.88 5.85
CA VAL A 91 14.39 -8.37 7.06
C VAL A 91 14.79 -7.23 8.00
N ILE A 92 15.26 -6.11 7.46
CA ILE A 92 15.59 -4.91 8.26
C ILE A 92 14.35 -4.40 8.98
N ALA A 93 13.25 -4.19 8.24
CA ALA A 93 11.99 -3.77 8.82
C ALA A 93 11.42 -4.80 9.82
N ALA A 94 11.55 -6.10 9.53
CA ALA A 94 11.06 -7.16 10.40
C ALA A 94 11.78 -7.22 11.75
N ARG A 95 13.11 -7.03 11.78
CA ARG A 95 13.86 -6.96 13.05
C ARG A 95 13.38 -5.85 13.94
N GLU A 96 13.16 -4.67 13.40
CA GLU A 96 12.63 -3.54 14.14
C GLU A 96 11.17 -3.79 14.60
N ALA A 97 10.31 -4.37 13.74
CA ALA A 97 8.94 -4.68 14.12
C ALA A 97 8.86 -5.73 15.25
N ILE A 98 9.73 -6.75 15.24
CA ILE A 98 9.84 -7.77 16.30
C ILE A 98 10.28 -7.13 17.61
N GLU A 99 11.29 -6.27 17.57
CA GLU A 99 11.77 -5.53 18.74
C GLU A 99 10.66 -4.65 19.34
N ARG A 100 9.98 -3.87 18.51
CA ARG A 100 8.84 -3.03 18.92
C ARG A 100 7.68 -3.85 19.48
N ALA A 101 7.42 -5.04 18.94
CA ALA A 101 6.40 -5.95 19.44
C ALA A 101 6.77 -6.53 20.83
N GLY A 102 8.05 -6.60 21.16
CA GLY A 102 8.55 -7.18 22.40
C GLY A 102 8.32 -8.67 22.51
N ILE A 103 8.32 -9.38 21.38
CA ILE A 103 8.15 -10.84 21.31
C ILE A 103 9.47 -11.54 20.99
N GLN A 104 9.53 -12.85 21.28
CA GLN A 104 10.65 -13.67 20.82
C GLN A 104 10.35 -14.12 19.38
N LYS A 105 11.33 -14.02 18.48
CA LYS A 105 11.15 -14.42 17.09
C LYS A 105 10.78 -15.90 16.92
N GLU A 106 11.18 -16.73 17.85
CA GLU A 106 10.88 -18.17 17.93
C GLU A 106 9.37 -18.45 18.12
N GLU A 107 8.61 -17.45 18.54
CA GLU A 107 7.14 -17.56 18.72
C GLU A 107 6.35 -17.20 17.45
N ILE A 108 7.03 -16.75 16.38
CA ILE A 108 6.40 -16.42 15.09
C ILE A 108 6.04 -17.71 14.38
N GLY A 109 4.74 -18.00 14.29
CA GLY A 109 4.21 -19.20 13.65
C GLY A 109 3.85 -19.04 12.18
N LEU A 110 3.78 -17.78 11.68
CA LEU A 110 3.39 -17.46 10.30
C LEU A 110 4.20 -16.28 9.76
N VAL A 111 4.67 -16.39 8.52
CA VAL A 111 5.20 -15.26 7.72
C VAL A 111 4.38 -15.16 6.45
N LEU A 112 3.79 -13.98 6.22
CA LEU A 112 3.15 -13.59 4.97
C LEU A 112 3.99 -12.47 4.32
N SER A 113 4.44 -12.65 3.08
CA SER A 113 5.24 -11.64 2.39
C SER A 113 4.63 -11.29 1.03
N HIS A 114 4.77 -10.02 0.64
CA HIS A 114 4.44 -9.51 -0.69
C HIS A 114 5.60 -8.66 -1.23
N GLN A 115 5.99 -8.91 -2.47
CA GLN A 115 6.97 -8.12 -3.21
C GLN A 115 6.37 -7.71 -4.56
N ILE A 116 6.38 -6.41 -4.89
CA ILE A 116 5.93 -5.99 -6.23
C ILE A 116 6.91 -6.41 -7.33
N CYS A 117 8.21 -6.41 -7.03
CA CYS A 117 9.25 -7.04 -7.84
C CYS A 117 9.88 -8.15 -7.01
N ILE A 118 9.64 -9.39 -7.40
CA ILE A 118 10.12 -10.56 -6.68
C ILE A 118 11.63 -10.77 -6.88
N ASP A 119 12.35 -11.12 -5.81
CA ASP A 119 13.78 -11.47 -5.92
C ASP A 119 13.99 -12.77 -6.70
N TYR A 120 13.08 -13.74 -6.53
CA TYR A 120 13.15 -15.06 -7.14
C TYR A 120 11.77 -15.52 -7.62
N ILE A 121 11.68 -16.07 -8.82
CA ILE A 121 10.39 -16.46 -9.44
C ILE A 121 9.73 -17.63 -8.72
N ASN A 122 10.54 -18.59 -8.24
CA ASN A 122 10.06 -19.86 -7.69
C ASN A 122 10.24 -20.01 -6.18
N VAL A 123 10.91 -19.06 -5.53
CA VAL A 123 11.12 -19.08 -4.08
C VAL A 123 10.21 -18.03 -3.45
N PRO A 124 9.25 -18.40 -2.60
CA PRO A 124 8.45 -17.43 -1.87
C PRO A 124 9.34 -16.51 -1.04
N SER A 125 9.17 -15.20 -1.17
CA SER A 125 9.92 -14.20 -0.39
C SER A 125 9.78 -14.42 1.12
N ALA A 126 8.63 -14.88 1.59
CA ALA A 126 8.41 -15.27 2.98
C ALA A 126 9.40 -16.32 3.49
N ALA A 127 9.81 -17.29 2.63
CA ALA A 127 10.81 -18.29 2.99
C ALA A 127 12.21 -17.67 3.12
N VAL A 128 12.56 -16.74 2.23
CA VAL A 128 13.84 -16.00 2.29
C VAL A 128 13.89 -15.15 3.56
N VAL A 129 12.83 -14.43 3.86
CA VAL A 129 12.72 -13.59 5.08
C VAL A 129 12.82 -14.47 6.33
N ALA A 130 12.08 -15.56 6.41
CA ALA A 130 12.14 -16.49 7.55
C ALA A 130 13.54 -17.05 7.76
N GLY A 131 14.22 -17.49 6.68
CA GLY A 131 15.58 -18.00 6.72
C GLY A 131 16.59 -16.95 7.19
N LYS A 132 16.55 -15.73 6.63
CA LYS A 132 17.44 -14.62 7.02
C LYS A 132 17.21 -14.11 8.45
N LEU A 133 16.01 -14.25 8.99
CA LEU A 133 15.69 -13.96 10.40
C LEU A 133 16.08 -15.12 11.34
N GLY A 134 16.32 -16.32 10.80
CA GLY A 134 16.54 -17.53 11.59
C GLY A 134 15.31 -17.94 12.39
N LEU A 135 14.12 -17.91 11.77
CA LEU A 135 12.88 -18.39 12.38
C LEU A 135 12.87 -19.93 12.47
N PRO A 136 12.07 -20.51 13.39
CA PRO A 136 11.94 -21.96 13.52
C PRO A 136 11.48 -22.63 12.23
N SER A 137 11.91 -23.87 12.01
CA SER A 137 11.46 -24.69 10.86
C SER A 137 9.97 -25.03 10.88
N SER A 138 9.30 -24.85 12.01
CA SER A 138 7.86 -24.99 12.20
C SER A 138 7.06 -23.75 11.76
N THR A 139 7.74 -22.63 11.43
CA THR A 139 7.07 -21.43 10.96
C THR A 139 6.47 -21.67 9.57
N MET A 140 5.15 -21.47 9.43
CA MET A 140 4.48 -21.47 8.13
C MET A 140 4.89 -20.23 7.34
N VAL A 141 5.25 -20.41 6.06
CA VAL A 141 5.64 -19.30 5.18
C VAL A 141 4.80 -19.30 3.91
N MET A 142 4.30 -18.13 3.50
CA MET A 142 3.49 -18.00 2.31
C MET A 142 3.69 -16.64 1.63
N GLY A 143 3.94 -16.65 0.32
CA GLY A 143 3.81 -15.47 -0.52
C GLY A 143 2.33 -15.14 -0.71
N THR A 144 1.98 -13.86 -0.65
CA THR A 144 0.60 -13.36 -0.87
C THR A 144 0.64 -12.25 -1.90
N ASP A 145 -0.33 -12.22 -2.81
CA ASP A 145 -0.38 -11.20 -3.84
C ASP A 145 -1.81 -10.68 -4.04
N ALA A 146 -1.96 -9.39 -3.82
CA ALA A 146 -3.09 -8.56 -4.20
C ALA A 146 -2.57 -7.15 -4.56
N ALA A 147 -1.35 -7.10 -5.11
CA ALA A 147 -0.62 -5.89 -5.44
C ALA A 147 -0.60 -4.90 -4.25
N CYS A 148 -0.93 -3.62 -4.48
CA CYS A 148 -0.93 -2.60 -3.44
C CYS A 148 -1.90 -2.87 -2.27
N ASN A 149 -2.87 -3.80 -2.43
CA ASN A 149 -3.83 -4.18 -1.40
C ASN A 149 -3.35 -5.36 -0.52
N SER A 150 -2.17 -5.93 -0.79
CA SER A 150 -1.67 -7.14 -0.11
C SER A 150 -1.61 -7.02 1.40
N PHE A 151 -1.19 -5.87 1.95
CA PHE A 151 -1.16 -5.66 3.40
C PHE A 151 -2.53 -5.85 4.08
N MET A 152 -3.60 -5.32 3.47
CA MET A 152 -4.95 -5.42 4.03
C MET A 152 -5.46 -6.87 4.06
N LEU A 153 -5.15 -7.64 2.99
CA LEU A 153 -5.50 -9.07 2.95
C LEU A 153 -4.63 -9.90 3.91
N GLN A 154 -3.34 -9.59 4.02
CA GLN A 154 -2.45 -10.22 5.00
C GLN A 154 -2.95 -10.03 6.44
N LEU A 155 -3.42 -8.82 6.80
CA LEU A 155 -4.01 -8.57 8.12
C LEU A 155 -5.22 -9.47 8.38
N SER A 156 -6.11 -9.63 7.41
CA SER A 156 -7.30 -10.48 7.54
C SER A 156 -6.93 -11.96 7.63
N LEU A 157 -5.95 -12.43 6.87
CA LEU A 157 -5.45 -13.81 6.95
C LEU A 157 -4.78 -14.07 8.30
N ALA A 158 -3.91 -13.16 8.76
CA ALA A 158 -3.26 -13.28 10.07
C ALA A 158 -4.28 -13.29 11.21
N GLN A 159 -5.30 -12.42 11.16
CA GLN A 159 -6.40 -12.42 12.13
C GLN A 159 -7.09 -13.79 12.21
N ALA A 160 -7.47 -14.36 11.08
CA ALA A 160 -8.14 -15.66 11.02
C ALA A 160 -7.26 -16.78 11.58
N MET A 161 -5.96 -16.80 11.23
CA MET A 161 -5.02 -17.83 11.70
C MET A 161 -4.76 -17.74 13.21
N ILE A 162 -4.70 -16.53 13.76
CA ILE A 162 -4.52 -16.32 15.21
C ILE A 162 -5.83 -16.65 15.95
N GLN A 163 -6.98 -16.23 15.44
CA GLN A 163 -8.28 -16.51 16.05
C GLN A 163 -8.64 -17.99 16.06
N SER A 164 -8.19 -18.75 15.06
CA SER A 164 -8.34 -20.22 15.04
C SER A 164 -7.40 -20.95 16.00
N GLY A 165 -6.41 -20.24 16.59
CA GLY A 165 -5.39 -20.85 17.43
C GLY A 165 -4.28 -21.57 16.65
N ALA A 166 -4.26 -21.46 15.32
CA ALA A 166 -3.24 -22.10 14.49
C ALA A 166 -1.84 -21.51 14.71
N VAL A 167 -1.74 -20.21 14.96
CA VAL A 167 -0.49 -19.51 15.26
C VAL A 167 -0.69 -18.50 16.38
N LYS A 168 0.37 -18.19 17.13
CA LYS A 168 0.37 -17.19 18.19
C LYS A 168 0.62 -15.80 17.64
N TYR A 169 1.66 -15.67 16.81
CA TYR A 169 2.06 -14.43 16.14
C TYR A 169 2.26 -14.64 14.64
N ALA A 170 1.92 -13.64 13.88
CA ALA A 170 2.20 -13.56 12.45
C ALA A 170 3.10 -12.36 12.16
N LEU A 171 4.09 -12.57 11.29
CA LEU A 171 4.90 -11.53 10.68
C LEU A 171 4.39 -11.28 9.27
N LEU A 172 3.98 -10.05 8.98
CA LEU A 172 3.58 -9.59 7.66
C LEU A 172 4.68 -8.70 7.10
N THR A 173 5.20 -9.00 5.92
CA THR A 173 6.21 -8.17 5.25
C THR A 173 5.74 -7.73 3.88
N GLN A 174 6.14 -6.55 3.48
CA GLN A 174 5.87 -5.98 2.16
C GLN A 174 7.12 -5.24 1.68
N SER A 175 7.38 -5.32 0.37
CA SER A 175 8.39 -4.48 -0.26
C SER A 175 7.95 -3.95 -1.61
N SER A 176 8.44 -2.76 -1.92
CA SER A 176 8.38 -2.11 -3.21
C SER A 176 9.81 -1.89 -3.68
N THR A 177 10.10 -2.33 -4.90
CA THR A 177 11.36 -2.05 -5.61
C THR A 177 11.02 -1.56 -7.03
N LEU A 178 10.08 -0.61 -7.11
CA LEU A 178 9.58 -0.09 -8.40
C LEU A 178 10.66 0.59 -9.23
N THR A 179 11.72 1.10 -8.59
CA THR A 179 12.83 1.71 -9.32
C THR A 179 13.71 0.69 -10.07
N ARG A 180 13.49 -0.62 -9.85
CA ARG A 180 14.14 -1.72 -10.58
C ARG A 180 13.46 -2.10 -11.89
N PHE A 181 12.24 -1.63 -12.12
CA PHE A 181 11.71 -1.68 -13.48
C PHE A 181 12.56 -0.83 -14.39
N PRO A 182 12.88 -1.29 -15.60
CA PRO A 182 13.66 -0.51 -16.53
C PRO A 182 12.94 0.80 -16.88
N ASP A 183 13.73 1.82 -17.16
CA ASP A 183 13.23 3.10 -17.65
C ASP A 183 12.52 2.87 -19.00
N SER A 184 11.20 3.00 -18.99
CA SER A 184 10.36 2.86 -20.19
C SER A 184 10.29 4.15 -21.00
N GLY A 185 10.84 5.23 -20.48
CA GLY A 185 10.70 6.57 -21.03
C GLY A 185 9.33 7.19 -20.82
N GLU A 186 8.50 6.59 -19.97
CA GLU A 186 7.16 7.08 -19.61
C GLU A 186 7.15 7.72 -18.22
N MET A 187 6.21 8.62 -17.96
CA MET A 187 6.09 9.34 -16.67
C MET A 187 5.97 8.42 -15.45
N ILE A 188 5.43 7.21 -15.65
CA ILE A 188 5.23 6.25 -14.57
C ILE A 188 6.54 5.81 -13.91
N ASP A 189 7.65 5.87 -14.66
CA ASP A 189 8.99 5.57 -14.15
C ASP A 189 9.42 6.53 -13.01
N ALA A 190 8.80 7.71 -12.97
CA ALA A 190 9.08 8.73 -11.97
C ALA A 190 8.15 8.69 -10.75
N TRP A 191 7.12 7.83 -10.73
CA TRP A 191 6.12 7.80 -9.64
C TRP A 191 6.45 6.78 -8.57
N GLY A 192 7.13 5.70 -8.94
CA GLY A 192 7.49 4.61 -8.03
C GLY A 192 8.73 4.90 -7.20
N GLY A 193 8.73 4.41 -5.97
CA GLY A 193 9.88 4.38 -5.10
C GLY A 193 10.03 3.05 -4.37
N ASP A 194 11.13 2.92 -3.64
CA ASP A 194 11.50 1.70 -2.96
C ASP A 194 11.36 1.85 -1.45
N ALA A 195 10.79 0.84 -0.84
CA ALA A 195 10.62 0.75 0.61
C ALA A 195 10.28 -0.69 1.02
N ALA A 196 10.43 -0.99 2.28
CA ALA A 196 9.87 -2.19 2.89
C ALA A 196 9.17 -1.85 4.20
N SER A 197 8.28 -2.75 4.61
CA SER A 197 7.60 -2.68 5.90
C SER A 197 7.46 -4.06 6.51
N ALA A 198 7.29 -4.07 7.82
CA ALA A 198 6.96 -5.27 8.56
C ALA A 198 6.00 -4.97 9.70
N VAL A 199 5.10 -5.90 9.95
CA VAL A 199 4.07 -5.80 10.98
C VAL A 199 4.00 -7.11 11.75
N ILE A 200 4.06 -7.04 13.06
CA ILE A 200 3.76 -8.17 13.95
C ILE A 200 2.31 -8.09 14.38
N VAL A 201 1.58 -9.16 14.15
CA VAL A 201 0.17 -9.33 14.51
C VAL A 201 0.05 -10.40 15.58
N GLY A 202 -0.78 -10.15 16.59
CA GLY A 202 -1.01 -11.07 17.68
C GLY A 202 -2.26 -10.74 18.48
N ALA A 203 -2.51 -11.48 19.54
CA ALA A 203 -3.59 -11.19 20.47
C ALA A 203 -3.36 -9.87 21.20
N VAL A 204 -4.43 -9.08 21.35
CA VAL A 204 -4.45 -7.79 22.04
C VAL A 204 -5.57 -7.77 23.07
N SER A 205 -5.60 -6.75 23.92
CA SER A 205 -6.65 -6.54 24.90
C SER A 205 -8.05 -6.48 24.25
N GLU A 206 -9.06 -6.93 24.96
CA GLU A 206 -10.43 -6.87 24.48
C GLU A 206 -10.83 -5.43 24.07
N GLY A 207 -11.52 -5.31 22.94
CA GLY A 207 -11.91 -4.02 22.37
C GLY A 207 -10.80 -3.29 21.61
N ARG A 208 -9.60 -3.87 21.51
CA ARG A 208 -8.48 -3.40 20.68
C ARG A 208 -8.34 -4.27 19.43
N GLY A 209 -7.44 -3.85 18.54
CA GLY A 209 -7.09 -4.56 17.32
C GLY A 209 -8.06 -4.35 16.17
N ILE A 210 -8.09 -5.29 15.22
CA ILE A 210 -8.91 -5.24 14.02
C ILE A 210 -10.37 -5.46 14.42
N LEU A 211 -11.22 -4.46 14.13
CA LEU A 211 -12.64 -4.48 14.46
C LEU A 211 -13.48 -5.03 13.29
N SER A 212 -13.12 -4.64 12.07
CA SER A 212 -13.83 -5.06 10.86
C SER A 212 -12.97 -4.93 9.62
N SER A 213 -13.37 -5.63 8.56
CA SER A 213 -12.84 -5.46 7.22
C SER A 213 -13.94 -5.64 6.17
N ALA A 214 -13.74 -4.98 5.02
CA ALA A 214 -14.54 -5.11 3.82
C ALA A 214 -13.59 -5.33 2.64
N HIS A 215 -13.79 -6.42 1.90
CA HIS A 215 -12.94 -6.79 0.76
C HIS A 215 -13.80 -6.93 -0.48
N HIS A 216 -13.37 -6.28 -1.56
CA HIS A 216 -14.05 -6.27 -2.85
C HIS A 216 -13.08 -6.54 -3.99
N GLN A 217 -13.60 -7.02 -5.10
CA GLN A 217 -12.85 -7.21 -6.34
C GLN A 217 -13.72 -6.91 -7.56
N ASN A 218 -13.06 -6.54 -8.65
CA ASN A 218 -13.64 -6.55 -9.97
C ASN A 218 -12.60 -7.06 -10.97
N GLY A 219 -12.61 -8.37 -11.21
CA GLY A 219 -11.67 -9.03 -12.12
C GLY A 219 -11.82 -8.58 -13.57
N ASN A 220 -12.92 -7.93 -13.96
CA ASN A 220 -13.07 -7.39 -15.32
C ASN A 220 -12.13 -6.19 -15.58
N LEU A 221 -11.57 -5.59 -14.53
CA LEU A 221 -10.64 -4.45 -14.62
C LEU A 221 -9.17 -4.90 -14.57
N TRP A 222 -8.86 -6.18 -14.73
CA TRP A 222 -7.49 -6.71 -14.58
C TRP A 222 -6.49 -6.06 -15.54
N GLY A 223 -6.93 -5.63 -16.71
CA GLY A 223 -6.10 -4.95 -17.71
C GLY A 223 -5.77 -3.48 -17.42
N ALA A 224 -6.25 -2.93 -16.29
CA ALA A 224 -6.09 -1.51 -15.94
C ALA A 224 -4.63 -1.10 -15.77
N LEU A 225 -3.82 -1.91 -15.10
CA LEU A 225 -2.39 -1.67 -14.87
C LEU A 225 -1.69 -2.99 -14.64
N LEU A 226 -0.66 -3.26 -15.43
CA LEU A 226 0.09 -4.51 -15.46
C LEU A 226 1.58 -4.24 -15.29
N CYS A 227 2.28 -5.21 -14.69
CA CYS A 227 3.73 -5.32 -14.74
C CYS A 227 4.08 -6.55 -15.56
N GLY A 228 4.75 -6.37 -16.69
CA GLY A 228 5.06 -7.47 -17.59
C GLY A 228 5.64 -6.99 -18.92
N VAL A 229 5.59 -7.84 -19.93
CA VAL A 229 6.07 -7.53 -21.28
C VAL A 229 4.86 -7.38 -22.23
N PRO A 230 4.58 -6.18 -22.77
CA PRO A 230 3.42 -5.95 -23.61
C PRO A 230 3.35 -6.92 -24.81
N GLY A 231 2.27 -7.70 -24.90
CA GLY A 231 2.03 -8.64 -26.02
C GLY A 231 2.96 -9.85 -26.11
N LYS A 232 3.78 -10.08 -25.08
CA LYS A 232 4.74 -11.19 -25.02
C LYS A 232 4.67 -11.87 -23.64
N ARG A 233 5.38 -13.00 -23.50
CA ARG A 233 5.61 -13.60 -22.18
C ARG A 233 6.64 -12.77 -21.42
N TRP A 234 6.57 -12.78 -20.09
CA TRP A 234 7.47 -12.01 -19.24
C TRP A 234 8.98 -12.36 -19.43
N GLN A 235 9.29 -13.54 -19.95
CA GLN A 235 10.66 -13.99 -20.22
C GLN A 235 11.27 -13.43 -21.51
N ASP A 236 10.42 -12.92 -22.42
CA ASP A 236 10.83 -12.62 -23.79
C ASP A 236 11.46 -11.22 -23.93
N ASP A 237 11.31 -10.36 -22.91
CA ASP A 237 11.86 -9.00 -22.89
C ASP A 237 11.87 -8.43 -21.46
N ARG A 238 12.18 -7.15 -21.31
CA ARG A 238 12.15 -6.44 -20.02
C ARG A 238 10.72 -6.12 -19.61
N CYS A 239 10.38 -6.44 -18.35
CA CYS A 239 9.10 -6.08 -17.77
C CYS A 239 9.00 -4.57 -17.60
N VAL A 240 7.87 -4.01 -17.99
CA VAL A 240 7.51 -2.60 -17.80
C VAL A 240 6.12 -2.48 -17.17
N ILE A 241 5.77 -1.30 -16.71
CA ILE A 241 4.42 -1.00 -16.20
C ILE A 241 3.60 -0.45 -17.38
N TYR A 242 2.45 -1.05 -17.68
CA TYR A 242 1.61 -0.68 -18.82
C TYR A 242 0.14 -1.00 -18.58
N SER A 243 -0.72 -0.54 -19.49
CA SER A 243 -2.16 -0.87 -19.51
C SER A 243 -2.53 -1.46 -20.86
N ILE A 244 -3.41 -2.45 -20.86
CA ILE A 244 -4.01 -3.02 -22.09
C ILE A 244 -5.50 -2.67 -22.22
N ASP A 245 -6.10 -2.16 -21.15
CA ASP A 245 -7.49 -1.74 -21.11
C ASP A 245 -7.58 -0.30 -20.63
N ARG A 246 -7.82 0.61 -21.57
CA ARG A 246 -7.88 2.03 -21.29
C ARG A 246 -9.07 2.42 -20.42
N GLU A 247 -10.22 1.78 -20.61
CA GLU A 247 -11.42 2.07 -19.84
C GLU A 247 -11.24 1.60 -18.40
N ALA A 248 -10.69 0.41 -18.20
CA ALA A 248 -10.32 -0.08 -16.88
C ALA A 248 -9.27 0.81 -16.18
N ASN A 249 -8.26 1.31 -16.93
CA ASN A 249 -7.27 2.24 -16.38
C ASN A 249 -7.91 3.56 -15.95
N LEU A 250 -8.86 4.06 -16.73
CA LEU A 250 -9.58 5.28 -16.42
C LEU A 250 -10.49 5.10 -15.19
N ASP A 251 -11.27 4.00 -15.15
CA ASP A 251 -12.11 3.61 -14.03
C ASP A 251 -11.32 3.50 -12.71
N MET A 252 -10.12 2.91 -12.79
CA MET A 252 -9.22 2.79 -11.62
C MET A 252 -8.92 4.15 -10.99
N VAL A 253 -8.68 5.19 -11.78
CA VAL A 253 -8.33 6.52 -11.26
C VAL A 253 -9.57 7.32 -10.86
N VAL A 254 -10.58 7.34 -11.73
CA VAL A 254 -11.78 8.18 -11.60
C VAL A 254 -12.61 7.80 -10.37
N ARG A 255 -12.75 6.51 -10.09
CA ARG A 255 -13.62 6.01 -9.02
C ARG A 255 -12.89 5.67 -7.71
N MET A 256 -11.59 5.94 -7.61
CA MET A 256 -10.82 5.53 -6.43
C MET A 256 -11.31 6.20 -5.15
N ALA A 257 -11.65 7.50 -5.20
CA ALA A 257 -12.12 8.24 -4.04
C ALA A 257 -13.53 7.79 -3.59
N ASP A 258 -14.43 7.51 -4.53
CA ASP A 258 -15.77 7.00 -4.21
C ASP A 258 -15.70 5.58 -3.64
N ARG A 259 -14.78 4.75 -4.13
CA ARG A 259 -14.49 3.43 -3.55
C ARG A 259 -13.95 3.52 -2.13
N ALA A 260 -13.06 4.49 -1.86
CA ALA A 260 -12.60 4.75 -0.49
C ALA A 260 -13.77 5.08 0.44
N ASN A 261 -14.68 5.97 0.03
CA ASN A 261 -15.88 6.30 0.78
C ASN A 261 -16.77 5.09 1.03
N ALA A 262 -17.03 4.28 -0.01
CA ALA A 262 -17.91 3.13 0.08
C ALA A 262 -17.33 2.04 1.02
N PHE A 263 -16.07 1.65 0.84
CA PHE A 263 -15.50 0.52 1.56
C PHE A 263 -15.05 0.86 2.98
N VAL A 264 -14.61 2.10 3.23
CA VAL A 264 -14.43 2.61 4.59
C VAL A 264 -15.77 2.69 5.31
N GLY A 265 -16.81 3.20 4.64
CA GLY A 265 -18.17 3.25 5.19
C GLY A 265 -18.71 1.87 5.56
N GLU A 266 -18.50 0.86 4.69
CA GLU A 266 -18.88 -0.52 4.97
C GLU A 266 -18.13 -1.10 6.18
N ALA A 267 -16.82 -0.85 6.27
CA ALA A 267 -16.02 -1.30 7.41
C ALA A 267 -16.46 -0.64 8.72
N LEU A 268 -16.74 0.67 8.71
CA LEU A 268 -17.27 1.38 9.88
C LEU A 268 -18.63 0.81 10.32
N ALA A 269 -19.54 0.60 9.38
CA ALA A 269 -20.86 0.03 9.67
C ALA A 269 -20.76 -1.38 10.30
N LYS A 270 -19.89 -2.24 9.78
CA LYS A 270 -19.63 -3.58 10.35
C LYS A 270 -19.08 -3.53 11.79
N ALA A 271 -18.35 -2.47 12.13
CA ALA A 271 -17.81 -2.25 13.47
C ALA A 271 -18.76 -1.48 14.40
N ASN A 272 -19.94 -1.07 13.94
CA ASN A 272 -20.85 -0.15 14.63
C ASN A 272 -20.14 1.15 15.05
N LEU A 273 -19.39 1.73 14.13
CA LEU A 273 -18.65 2.98 14.32
C LEU A 273 -19.18 4.05 13.36
N GLU A 274 -19.15 5.29 13.83
CA GLU A 274 -19.45 6.47 13.02
C GLU A 274 -18.14 7.07 12.45
N ARG A 275 -18.25 7.89 11.41
CA ARG A 275 -17.09 8.59 10.84
C ARG A 275 -16.41 9.50 11.85
N SER A 276 -17.17 10.12 12.75
CA SER A 276 -16.67 10.96 13.85
C SER A 276 -15.79 10.23 14.86
N ASP A 277 -15.90 8.90 14.95
CA ASP A 277 -15.06 8.10 15.84
C ASP A 277 -13.63 7.92 15.31
N VAL A 278 -13.41 8.16 14.00
CA VAL A 278 -12.12 7.91 13.36
C VAL A 278 -11.12 8.99 13.74
N ALA A 279 -10.07 8.60 14.44
CA ALA A 279 -8.99 9.48 14.85
C ALA A 279 -7.82 9.53 13.87
N PHE A 280 -7.63 8.48 13.08
CA PHE A 280 -6.55 8.38 12.10
C PHE A 280 -7.04 7.70 10.81
N TYR A 281 -6.65 8.26 9.67
CA TYR A 281 -6.92 7.69 8.35
C TYR A 281 -5.62 7.29 7.65
N ALA A 282 -5.51 6.01 7.26
CA ALA A 282 -4.40 5.45 6.51
C ALA A 282 -4.89 4.98 5.14
N ALA A 283 -4.33 5.51 4.05
CA ALA A 283 -4.77 5.12 2.72
C ALA A 283 -3.62 4.97 1.73
N HIS A 284 -3.88 4.16 0.70
CA HIS A 284 -2.97 4.01 -0.42
C HIS A 284 -2.66 5.37 -1.09
N GLN A 285 -1.37 5.62 -1.35
CA GLN A 285 -0.87 6.85 -1.97
C GLN A 285 -0.22 6.52 -3.33
N GLY A 286 -1.08 6.35 -4.34
CA GLY A 286 -0.62 6.18 -5.72
C GLY A 286 -0.18 7.49 -6.36
N PHE A 287 -0.70 8.62 -5.84
CA PHE A 287 -0.41 10.00 -6.23
C PHE A 287 -0.58 10.91 -5.02
N LYS A 288 0.05 12.08 -5.02
CA LYS A 288 -0.03 13.02 -3.90
C LYS A 288 -1.48 13.43 -3.57
N TRP A 289 -2.29 13.64 -4.58
CA TRP A 289 -3.69 14.06 -4.43
C TRP A 289 -4.61 12.97 -3.85
N LEU A 290 -4.26 11.69 -4.00
CA LEU A 290 -5.18 10.59 -3.67
C LEU A 290 -5.53 10.53 -2.18
N LEU A 291 -4.56 10.73 -1.29
CA LEU A 291 -4.79 10.72 0.15
C LEU A 291 -5.78 11.81 0.58
N PRO A 292 -5.57 13.11 0.34
CA PRO A 292 -6.49 14.16 0.77
C PRO A 292 -7.86 14.04 0.09
N VAL A 293 -7.92 13.63 -1.18
CA VAL A 293 -9.19 13.45 -1.89
C VAL A 293 -9.98 12.28 -1.33
N SER A 294 -9.37 11.11 -1.13
CA SER A 294 -10.05 9.96 -0.54
C SER A 294 -10.50 10.23 0.90
N GLN A 295 -9.67 10.92 1.69
CA GLN A 295 -10.00 11.32 3.05
C GLN A 295 -11.23 12.25 3.08
N ALA A 296 -11.25 13.27 2.22
CA ALA A 296 -12.34 14.21 2.12
C ALA A 296 -13.64 13.56 1.63
N THR A 297 -13.55 12.70 0.59
CA THR A 297 -14.70 11.97 0.06
C THR A 297 -15.26 10.97 1.07
N ALA A 298 -14.40 10.36 1.89
CA ALA A 298 -14.80 9.50 2.99
C ALA A 298 -15.34 10.28 4.20
N GLY A 299 -15.39 11.61 4.20
CA GLY A 299 -15.87 12.44 5.32
C GLY A 299 -14.98 12.39 6.55
N LEU A 300 -13.66 12.20 6.37
CA LEU A 300 -12.68 11.98 7.43
C LEU A 300 -11.65 13.12 7.56
N GLN A 301 -11.98 14.35 7.13
CA GLN A 301 -11.04 15.48 7.13
C GLN A 301 -10.55 15.86 8.53
N HIS A 302 -11.31 15.52 9.58
CA HIS A 302 -10.92 15.71 10.98
C HIS A 302 -9.90 14.69 11.47
N ALA A 303 -9.80 13.53 10.83
CA ALA A 303 -8.86 12.48 11.21
C ALA A 303 -7.42 12.87 10.85
N ARG A 304 -6.48 12.53 11.72
CA ARG A 304 -5.04 12.67 11.43
C ARG A 304 -4.63 11.69 10.32
N THR A 305 -3.60 12.04 9.58
CA THR A 305 -3.03 11.18 8.53
C THR A 305 -1.56 11.52 8.32
N VAL A 306 -0.84 10.70 7.53
CA VAL A 306 0.56 10.93 7.13
C VAL A 306 0.64 10.90 5.61
N GLU A 307 1.02 12.02 5.01
CA GLU A 307 1.36 12.10 3.59
C GLU A 307 2.86 11.84 3.42
N HIS A 308 3.22 10.84 2.62
CA HIS A 308 4.61 10.48 2.36
C HIS A 308 4.97 10.45 0.86
N PHE A 309 3.99 10.54 -0.03
CA PHE A 309 4.21 10.40 -1.47
C PHE A 309 5.26 11.41 -2.00
N HIS A 310 5.30 12.62 -1.44
CA HIS A 310 6.23 13.65 -1.92
C HIS A 310 7.71 13.26 -1.76
N TYR A 311 8.07 12.41 -0.76
CA TYR A 311 9.45 11.97 -0.52
C TYR A 311 9.71 10.48 -0.73
N THR A 312 8.68 9.69 -1.07
CA THR A 312 8.83 8.27 -1.37
C THR A 312 8.38 7.90 -2.78
N GLY A 313 7.52 8.70 -3.41
CA GLY A 313 6.68 8.22 -4.50
C GLY A 313 5.67 7.18 -3.99
N THR A 314 5.03 6.45 -4.90
CA THR A 314 4.21 5.31 -4.49
C THR A 314 5.09 4.11 -4.15
N VAL A 315 4.80 3.47 -3.02
CA VAL A 315 5.53 2.30 -2.51
C VAL A 315 4.63 1.06 -2.37
N SER A 316 3.65 0.93 -3.29
CA SER A 316 2.78 -0.25 -3.40
C SER A 316 2.11 -0.62 -2.07
N SER A 317 2.18 -1.90 -1.65
CA SER A 317 1.60 -2.42 -0.41
C SER A 317 2.27 -1.89 0.87
N VAL A 318 3.42 -1.23 0.76
CA VAL A 318 4.13 -0.58 1.88
C VAL A 318 3.43 0.72 2.32
N ASN A 319 2.59 1.32 1.47
CA ASN A 319 1.96 2.63 1.76
C ASN A 319 1.29 2.71 3.15
N LEU A 320 0.42 1.76 3.49
CA LEU A 320 -0.33 1.81 4.74
C LEU A 320 0.56 1.51 5.97
N PRO A 321 1.33 0.41 6.00
CA PRO A 321 2.19 0.14 7.15
C PRO A 321 3.26 1.23 7.36
N LEU A 322 3.75 1.89 6.30
CA LEU A 322 4.64 3.06 6.42
C LEU A 322 3.93 4.22 7.14
N GLN A 323 2.68 4.53 6.76
CA GLN A 323 1.90 5.57 7.44
C GLN A 323 1.72 5.25 8.93
N LEU A 324 1.38 3.99 9.26
CA LEU A 324 1.21 3.55 10.65
C LEU A 324 2.53 3.64 11.43
N ALA A 325 3.66 3.22 10.84
CA ALA A 325 4.97 3.28 11.47
C ALA A 325 5.42 4.73 11.74
N VAL A 326 5.21 5.62 10.77
CA VAL A 326 5.52 7.06 10.93
C VAL A 326 4.60 7.68 11.96
N ALA A 327 3.29 7.42 11.88
CA ALA A 327 2.31 7.99 12.80
C ALA A 327 2.53 7.56 14.26
N GLU A 328 2.92 6.30 14.50
CA GLU A 328 3.27 5.81 15.83
C GLU A 328 4.52 6.50 16.35
N ARG A 329 5.58 6.58 15.54
CA ARG A 329 6.85 7.22 15.91
C ARG A 329 6.69 8.71 16.23
N GLU A 330 5.83 9.40 15.50
CA GLU A 330 5.58 10.85 15.67
C GLU A 330 4.48 11.17 16.69
N GLY A 331 3.90 10.16 17.34
CA GLY A 331 2.83 10.34 18.32
C GLY A 331 1.49 10.81 17.74
N LEU A 332 1.34 10.68 16.41
CA LEU A 332 0.09 10.97 15.71
C LEU A 332 -0.94 9.85 15.86
N LEU A 333 -0.51 8.66 16.25
CA LEU A 333 -1.34 7.49 16.48
C LEU A 333 -1.18 7.06 17.94
N ARG A 334 -2.27 7.03 18.70
CA ARG A 334 -2.28 6.82 20.14
C ARG A 334 -3.08 5.57 20.53
N PRO A 335 -2.75 4.88 21.62
CA PRO A 335 -3.55 3.78 22.11
C PRO A 335 -5.02 4.22 22.35
N GLY A 336 -5.96 3.51 21.72
CA GLY A 336 -7.38 3.80 21.76
C GLY A 336 -7.93 4.50 20.52
N ASP A 337 -7.08 5.11 19.71
CA ASP A 337 -7.51 5.73 18.46
C ASP A 337 -8.17 4.70 17.52
N VAL A 338 -9.29 5.10 16.93
CA VAL A 338 -9.88 4.35 15.84
C VAL A 338 -9.16 4.74 14.55
N VAL A 339 -8.62 3.73 13.88
CA VAL A 339 -7.98 3.84 12.57
C VAL A 339 -8.94 3.35 11.51
N ALA A 340 -9.19 4.14 10.49
CA ALA A 340 -9.80 3.67 9.25
C ALA A 340 -8.72 3.53 8.17
N GLY A 341 -8.71 2.40 7.47
CA GLY A 341 -7.77 2.09 6.40
C GLY A 341 -8.47 1.88 5.07
N PHE A 342 -7.85 2.34 3.96
CA PHE A 342 -8.28 2.06 2.59
C PHE A 342 -7.10 1.72 1.69
N SER A 343 -7.23 0.64 0.93
CA SER A 343 -6.26 0.29 -0.12
C SER A 343 -6.97 -0.24 -1.36
N GLY A 344 -6.34 0.02 -2.51
CA GLY A 344 -6.69 -0.60 -3.78
C GLY A 344 -5.45 -1.19 -4.43
N GLY A 345 -5.58 -2.36 -5.02
CA GLY A 345 -4.53 -3.06 -5.76
C GLY A 345 -4.96 -3.38 -7.18
N THR A 346 -3.99 -3.42 -8.08
CA THR A 346 -4.22 -3.83 -9.48
C THR A 346 -4.76 -5.26 -9.54
N GLY A 347 -5.56 -5.55 -10.56
CA GLY A 347 -6.19 -6.85 -10.70
C GLY A 347 -7.70 -6.96 -10.56
N MET A 348 -8.56 -6.09 -10.15
CA MET A 348 -8.58 -4.96 -9.24
C MET A 348 -9.19 -5.40 -7.92
N THR A 349 -8.54 -5.14 -6.84
CA THR A 349 -9.04 -5.45 -5.49
C THR A 349 -9.06 -4.19 -4.62
N TRP A 350 -9.99 -4.12 -3.68
CA TRP A 350 -10.09 -3.00 -2.73
C TRP A 350 -10.43 -3.51 -1.34
N SER A 351 -9.92 -2.82 -0.33
CA SER A 351 -10.24 -3.12 1.06
C SER A 351 -10.46 -1.85 1.87
N GLY A 352 -11.52 -1.87 2.66
CA GLY A 352 -11.71 -0.98 3.80
C GLY A 352 -11.49 -1.75 5.11
N MET A 353 -10.93 -1.10 6.13
CA MET A 353 -10.68 -1.71 7.43
C MET A 353 -10.86 -0.71 8.56
N THR A 354 -11.33 -1.18 9.71
CA THR A 354 -11.28 -0.43 10.95
C THR A 354 -10.52 -1.20 12.02
N MET A 355 -9.73 -0.50 12.80
CA MET A 355 -9.07 -1.06 13.98
C MET A 355 -9.04 -0.05 15.13
N ARG A 356 -8.96 -0.55 16.35
CA ARG A 356 -8.66 0.27 17.53
C ARG A 356 -7.21 0.05 17.91
N TRP A 357 -6.41 1.11 17.78
CA TRP A 357 -4.96 1.04 17.98
C TRP A 357 -4.57 0.71 19.42
N GLY A 358 -3.47 -0.01 19.56
CA GLY A 358 -2.87 -0.40 20.85
C GLY A 358 -3.09 -1.87 21.21
N ARG A 359 -2.34 -2.29 22.21
CA ARG A 359 -2.26 -3.68 22.68
C ARG A 359 -3.28 -4.00 23.75
#